data_f545366ffd106992c64c91122fbef5fc
#
_entry.id   f545366ffd106992c64c91122fbef5fc
#
_cell.length_a   1.000
_cell.length_b   1.000
_cell.length_c   1.000
_cell.angle_alpha   90.00
_cell.angle_beta   90.00
_cell.angle_gamma   90.00
#
_symmetry.space_group_name_H-M   'P 1'
#
loop_
_entity.id
_entity.type
_entity.pdbx_description
1 polymer ?
#
loop_
_entity_poly.entity_id
_entity_poly.type
_entity_poly.pdbx_seq_one_letter_code
_entity_poly.pdbx_strand_id
1 'polypeptide(L)'
;MQYRPSRAAVSLSVGSTRSVVALVPFLTRPSSVARLSGIIAALDEHGYDCVVRDVETPAQRDRHLKSLIKEHRADGLLVASLMLDRATVRALHDAQVPLVVIDADTSGVPRTVVDDVMGGRLACQCLLRHGHERIAFIGDNLEDGLGFTSTRRRLRGYREALRAVGIEPDQTLVRLGTHAPKAAFGTAVELLQRDDPPTAVFAASDTQALGVLMAAEYLGRRVPDDLAVIGYDDIDTAELVHLSSVRQPLFASGVNAAERLCALIAGEPVKPTRVLMSIEVIERNSTGNGDLAVGAAAGSSRSQPALARQLPTGKSRIQ
;
A
#
# COMPACT_ATOMS: atom_id res chain seq x y z
N MET A 1 33.56 -18.76 -33.40
CA MET A 1 32.18 -18.65 -32.88
C MET A 1 32.18 -19.06 -31.40
N GLN A 2 31.96 -18.13 -30.47
CA GLN A 2 31.81 -18.49 -29.06
C GLN A 2 30.38 -19.03 -28.87
N TYR A 3 30.26 -20.32 -28.62
CA TYR A 3 29.02 -20.97 -28.25
C TYR A 3 28.58 -20.40 -26.87
N ARG A 4 27.49 -19.65 -26.83
CA ARG A 4 26.80 -19.29 -25.57
C ARG A 4 25.66 -20.30 -25.36
N PRO A 5 25.75 -21.15 -24.32
CA PRO A 5 24.65 -22.07 -24.02
C PRO A 5 23.35 -21.30 -23.84
N SER A 6 22.25 -21.82 -24.38
CA SER A 6 20.93 -21.22 -24.16
C SER A 6 20.55 -21.33 -22.66
N ARG A 7 19.86 -20.33 -22.12
CA ARG A 7 19.36 -20.38 -20.70
C ARG A 7 18.63 -21.70 -20.41
N ALA A 8 17.85 -22.21 -21.37
CA ALA A 8 17.14 -23.48 -21.26
C ALA A 8 18.10 -24.69 -21.14
N ALA A 9 19.27 -24.67 -21.80
CA ALA A 9 20.27 -25.74 -21.68
C ALA A 9 21.01 -25.68 -20.32
N VAL A 10 21.23 -24.47 -19.81
CA VAL A 10 21.85 -24.27 -18.48
C VAL A 10 20.87 -24.68 -17.38
N SER A 11 19.59 -24.30 -17.47
CA SER A 11 18.58 -24.67 -16.46
C SER A 11 18.36 -26.17 -16.36
N LEU A 12 18.40 -26.89 -17.48
CA LEU A 12 18.32 -28.36 -17.50
C LEU A 12 19.56 -29.04 -16.84
N SER A 13 20.73 -28.42 -16.92
CA SER A 13 21.94 -28.98 -16.32
C SER A 13 22.09 -28.64 -14.83
N VAL A 14 21.51 -27.52 -14.37
CA VAL A 14 21.64 -27.01 -13.00
C VAL A 14 20.39 -27.34 -12.15
N GLY A 15 19.27 -27.75 -12.78
CA GLY A 15 18.00 -28.04 -12.10
C GLY A 15 17.32 -26.79 -11.51
N SER A 16 17.72 -25.57 -11.91
CA SER A 16 17.16 -24.30 -11.45
C SER A 16 16.90 -23.38 -12.64
N THR A 17 15.76 -22.71 -12.63
CA THR A 17 15.37 -21.74 -13.67
C THR A 17 15.96 -20.35 -13.44
N ARG A 18 16.49 -20.09 -12.24
CA ARG A 18 16.92 -18.79 -11.75
C ARG A 18 15.83 -17.73 -11.95
N SER A 19 14.57 -18.12 -11.83
CA SER A 19 13.44 -17.22 -11.94
C SER A 19 12.42 -17.44 -10.82
N VAL A 20 11.82 -16.35 -10.36
CA VAL A 20 10.75 -16.32 -9.37
C VAL A 20 9.54 -15.65 -10.02
N VAL A 21 8.37 -16.25 -9.86
CA VAL A 21 7.11 -15.62 -10.28
C VAL A 21 6.54 -14.78 -9.15
N ALA A 22 6.17 -13.54 -9.45
CA ALA A 22 5.40 -12.67 -8.57
C ALA A 22 3.98 -12.47 -9.14
N LEU A 23 2.96 -12.98 -8.45
CA LEU A 23 1.56 -12.67 -8.74
C LEU A 23 1.20 -11.37 -8.02
N VAL A 24 0.93 -10.32 -8.77
CA VAL A 24 0.67 -8.97 -8.26
C VAL A 24 -0.68 -8.50 -8.79
N PRO A 25 -1.65 -8.15 -7.91
CA PRO A 25 -2.93 -7.66 -8.39
C PRO A 25 -2.83 -6.20 -8.83
N PHE A 26 -3.49 -5.88 -9.95
CA PHE A 26 -3.56 -4.51 -10.46
C PHE A 26 -2.20 -3.81 -10.46
N LEU A 27 -1.29 -4.30 -11.27
CA LEU A 27 0.12 -3.91 -11.31
C LEU A 27 0.36 -2.39 -11.35
N THR A 28 -0.56 -1.64 -11.92
CA THR A 28 -0.46 -0.17 -12.05
C THR A 28 -0.82 0.60 -10.77
N ARG A 29 -1.32 -0.07 -9.72
CA ARG A 29 -1.57 0.58 -8.44
C ARG A 29 -0.25 0.98 -7.78
N PRO A 30 -0.12 2.22 -7.25
CA PRO A 30 1.12 2.68 -6.63
C PRO A 30 1.64 1.77 -5.51
N SER A 31 0.75 1.26 -4.65
CA SER A 31 1.13 0.31 -3.59
C SER A 31 1.64 -1.03 -4.12
N SER A 32 1.11 -1.51 -5.25
CA SER A 32 1.61 -2.71 -5.94
C SER A 32 3.00 -2.48 -6.53
N VAL A 33 3.21 -1.31 -7.16
CA VAL A 33 4.51 -0.90 -7.73
C VAL A 33 5.57 -0.80 -6.64
N ALA A 34 5.29 -0.10 -5.54
CA ALA A 34 6.25 0.07 -4.44
C ALA A 34 6.66 -1.28 -3.83
N ARG A 35 5.71 -2.19 -3.62
CA ARG A 35 5.98 -3.55 -3.11
C ARG A 35 6.79 -4.38 -4.11
N LEU A 36 6.43 -4.32 -5.39
CA LEU A 36 7.15 -5.03 -6.45
C LEU A 36 8.58 -4.53 -6.59
N SER A 37 8.84 -3.23 -6.44
CA SER A 37 10.19 -2.67 -6.45
C SER A 37 11.08 -3.30 -5.36
N GLY A 38 10.53 -3.52 -4.15
CA GLY A 38 11.25 -4.23 -3.09
C GLY A 38 11.50 -5.71 -3.43
N ILE A 39 10.52 -6.39 -4.03
CA ILE A 39 10.68 -7.77 -4.49
C ILE A 39 11.81 -7.87 -5.51
N ILE A 40 11.79 -7.02 -6.53
CA ILE A 40 12.80 -7.03 -7.61
C ILE A 40 14.19 -6.76 -7.05
N ALA A 41 14.34 -5.74 -6.18
CA ALA A 41 15.62 -5.40 -5.58
C ALA A 41 16.25 -6.58 -4.83
N ALA A 42 15.47 -7.25 -3.98
CA ALA A 42 15.97 -8.40 -3.22
C ALA A 42 16.25 -9.62 -4.10
N LEU A 43 15.41 -9.90 -5.11
CA LEU A 43 15.65 -11.02 -6.03
C LEU A 43 16.91 -10.81 -6.88
N ASP A 44 17.19 -9.58 -7.32
CA ASP A 44 18.39 -9.22 -8.09
C ASP A 44 19.66 -9.48 -7.27
N GLU A 45 19.67 -9.09 -5.98
CA GLU A 45 20.79 -9.39 -5.05
C GLU A 45 21.06 -10.90 -4.90
N HIS A 46 20.02 -11.73 -5.01
CA HIS A 46 20.13 -13.20 -4.97
C HIS A 46 20.32 -13.85 -6.35
N GLY A 47 20.41 -13.05 -7.42
CA GLY A 47 20.63 -13.54 -8.80
C GLY A 47 19.42 -14.25 -9.40
N TYR A 48 18.20 -13.85 -9.02
CA TYR A 48 16.95 -14.35 -9.60
C TYR A 48 16.29 -13.31 -10.51
N ASP A 49 15.82 -13.75 -11.67
CA ASP A 49 14.92 -12.96 -12.53
C ASP A 49 13.50 -12.94 -11.91
N CYS A 50 12.86 -11.78 -11.89
CA CYS A 50 11.47 -11.65 -11.45
C CYS A 50 10.52 -11.69 -12.65
N VAL A 51 9.64 -12.69 -12.70
CA VAL A 51 8.58 -12.81 -13.71
C VAL A 51 7.26 -12.33 -13.11
N VAL A 52 6.86 -11.10 -13.44
CA VAL A 52 5.63 -10.51 -12.94
C VAL A 52 4.42 -11.02 -13.71
N ARG A 53 3.38 -11.41 -12.99
CA ARG A 53 2.06 -11.78 -13.53
C ARG A 53 1.01 -10.86 -12.91
N ASP A 54 0.43 -10.00 -13.73
CA ASP A 54 -0.69 -9.17 -13.32
C ASP A 54 -1.97 -9.99 -13.16
N VAL A 55 -2.74 -9.70 -12.09
CA VAL A 55 -3.96 -10.40 -11.74
C VAL A 55 -5.07 -9.39 -11.50
N GLU A 56 -5.99 -9.27 -12.45
CA GLU A 56 -7.16 -8.41 -12.33
C GLU A 56 -8.45 -9.19 -12.09
N THR A 57 -8.43 -10.52 -12.32
CA THR A 57 -9.60 -11.39 -12.18
C THR A 57 -9.25 -12.71 -11.50
N PRO A 58 -10.23 -13.37 -10.83
CA PRO A 58 -10.04 -14.71 -10.28
C PRO A 58 -9.61 -15.73 -11.35
N ALA A 59 -10.14 -15.64 -12.55
CA ALA A 59 -9.80 -16.54 -13.66
C ALA A 59 -8.32 -16.41 -14.09
N GLN A 60 -7.77 -15.18 -14.07
CA GLN A 60 -6.34 -14.96 -14.33
C GLN A 60 -5.49 -15.57 -13.22
N ARG A 61 -5.82 -15.30 -11.94
CA ARG A 61 -5.14 -15.90 -10.78
C ARG A 61 -5.07 -17.43 -10.92
N ASP A 62 -6.22 -18.07 -11.13
CA ASP A 62 -6.32 -19.53 -11.16
C ASP A 62 -5.56 -20.12 -12.36
N ARG A 63 -5.58 -19.46 -13.52
CA ARG A 63 -4.81 -19.85 -14.70
C ARG A 63 -3.30 -19.78 -14.43
N HIS A 64 -2.81 -18.70 -13.81
CA HIS A 64 -1.41 -18.55 -13.48
C HIS A 64 -0.93 -19.59 -12.46
N LEU A 65 -1.70 -19.83 -11.41
CA LEU A 65 -1.41 -20.86 -10.41
C LEU A 65 -1.36 -22.26 -11.01
N LYS A 66 -2.35 -22.62 -11.87
CA LYS A 66 -2.38 -23.91 -12.57
C LYS A 66 -1.17 -24.12 -13.49
N SER A 67 -0.77 -23.06 -14.23
CA SER A 67 0.41 -23.12 -15.11
C SER A 67 1.70 -23.36 -14.30
N LEU A 68 1.86 -22.67 -13.18
CA LEU A 68 3.04 -22.84 -12.30
C LEU A 68 3.13 -24.26 -11.73
N ILE A 69 2.03 -24.80 -11.23
CA ILE A 69 1.97 -26.15 -10.68
C ILE A 69 2.31 -27.21 -11.75
N LYS A 70 1.84 -27.00 -13.00
CA LYS A 70 1.99 -28.00 -14.08
C LYS A 70 3.34 -27.93 -14.77
N GLU A 71 3.90 -26.74 -14.93
CA GLU A 71 5.00 -26.52 -15.87
C GLU A 71 6.36 -26.30 -15.19
N HIS A 72 6.41 -26.16 -13.86
CA HIS A 72 7.64 -25.98 -13.06
C HIS A 72 8.60 -24.93 -13.66
N ARG A 73 8.04 -23.79 -14.14
CA ARG A 73 8.80 -22.76 -14.87
C ARG A 73 9.46 -21.72 -13.99
N ALA A 74 9.41 -21.90 -12.68
CA ALA A 74 10.02 -20.98 -11.71
C ALA A 74 10.47 -21.74 -10.47
N ASP A 75 11.50 -21.24 -9.82
CA ASP A 75 12.04 -21.82 -8.61
C ASP A 75 11.23 -21.47 -7.37
N GLY A 76 10.34 -20.45 -7.45
CA GLY A 76 9.47 -20.05 -6.36
C GLY A 76 8.38 -19.08 -6.78
N LEU A 77 7.46 -18.85 -5.86
CA LEU A 77 6.26 -18.03 -6.05
C LEU A 77 6.10 -17.02 -4.91
N LEU A 78 5.96 -15.75 -5.27
CA LEU A 78 5.47 -14.66 -4.42
C LEU A 78 4.02 -14.33 -4.79
N VAL A 79 3.15 -14.20 -3.80
CA VAL A 79 1.75 -13.82 -4.01
C VAL A 79 1.44 -12.59 -3.17
N ALA A 80 1.17 -11.46 -3.82
CA ALA A 80 0.87 -10.21 -3.15
C ALA A 80 -0.64 -10.00 -3.01
N SER A 81 -1.11 -9.67 -1.81
CA SER A 81 -2.48 -9.24 -1.46
C SER A 81 -3.62 -10.20 -1.85
N LEU A 82 -3.34 -11.34 -2.48
CA LEU A 82 -4.32 -12.33 -2.90
C LEU A 82 -4.45 -13.44 -1.86
N MET A 83 -5.68 -13.73 -1.44
CA MET A 83 -5.95 -14.88 -0.58
C MET A 83 -5.87 -16.18 -1.40
N LEU A 84 -5.14 -17.14 -0.88
CA LEU A 84 -5.11 -18.51 -1.40
C LEU A 84 -5.93 -19.41 -0.48
N ASP A 85 -6.75 -20.25 -1.07
CA ASP A 85 -7.46 -21.28 -0.33
C ASP A 85 -6.56 -22.47 0.05
N ARG A 86 -7.02 -23.30 0.97
CA ARG A 86 -6.25 -24.44 1.47
C ARG A 86 -5.93 -25.47 0.38
N ALA A 87 -6.80 -25.63 -0.61
CA ALA A 87 -6.60 -26.57 -1.70
C ALA A 87 -5.45 -26.11 -2.61
N THR A 88 -5.44 -24.83 -2.96
CA THR A 88 -4.36 -24.19 -3.74
C THR A 88 -3.02 -24.27 -3.01
N VAL A 89 -2.99 -23.92 -1.72
CA VAL A 89 -1.76 -24.03 -0.89
C VAL A 89 -1.24 -25.46 -0.87
N ARG A 90 -2.12 -26.45 -0.70
CA ARG A 90 -1.74 -27.86 -0.72
C ARG A 90 -1.20 -28.29 -2.08
N ALA A 91 -1.86 -27.92 -3.17
CA ALA A 91 -1.43 -28.24 -4.54
C ALA A 91 -0.04 -27.66 -4.87
N LEU A 92 0.25 -26.43 -4.41
CA LEU A 92 1.58 -25.81 -4.55
C LEU A 92 2.64 -26.56 -3.72
N HIS A 93 2.29 -26.95 -2.49
CA HIS A 93 3.17 -27.74 -1.63
C HIS A 93 3.47 -29.13 -2.23
N ASP A 94 2.46 -29.84 -2.72
CA ASP A 94 2.61 -31.17 -3.34
C ASP A 94 3.44 -31.11 -4.63
N ALA A 95 3.35 -29.98 -5.36
CA ALA A 95 4.19 -29.66 -6.51
C ALA A 95 5.59 -29.14 -6.11
N GLN A 96 5.92 -29.07 -4.83
CA GLN A 96 7.20 -28.57 -4.30
C GLN A 96 7.55 -27.16 -4.75
N VAL A 97 6.56 -26.28 -4.96
CA VAL A 97 6.75 -24.88 -5.29
C VAL A 97 6.93 -24.05 -4.01
N PRO A 98 8.14 -23.52 -3.73
CA PRO A 98 8.35 -22.61 -2.62
C PRO A 98 7.41 -21.39 -2.74
N LEU A 99 6.70 -21.05 -1.66
CA LEU A 99 5.68 -20.01 -1.64
C LEU A 99 5.85 -19.08 -0.45
N VAL A 100 5.81 -17.77 -0.71
CA VAL A 100 5.65 -16.74 0.31
C VAL A 100 4.51 -15.80 -0.09
N VAL A 101 3.68 -15.43 0.88
CA VAL A 101 2.54 -14.53 0.68
C VAL A 101 2.84 -13.17 1.32
N ILE A 102 2.42 -12.10 0.66
CA ILE A 102 2.57 -10.72 1.13
C ILE A 102 1.18 -10.12 1.28
N ASP A 103 0.94 -9.43 2.40
CA ASP A 103 -0.27 -8.64 2.63
C ASP A 103 -1.60 -9.44 2.51
N ALA A 104 -1.51 -10.76 2.69
CA ALA A 104 -2.68 -11.62 2.84
C ALA A 104 -2.40 -12.68 3.91
N ASP A 105 -3.35 -12.87 4.82
CA ASP A 105 -3.16 -13.74 5.99
C ASP A 105 -3.50 -15.21 5.66
N THR A 106 -2.87 -15.74 4.60
CA THR A 106 -2.98 -17.14 4.20
C THR A 106 -2.27 -18.03 5.21
N SER A 107 -3.01 -18.92 5.87
CA SER A 107 -2.45 -19.82 6.87
C SER A 107 -1.65 -20.97 6.23
N GLY A 108 -0.67 -21.50 6.97
CA GLY A 108 0.12 -22.66 6.54
C GLY A 108 1.31 -22.35 5.61
N VAL A 109 1.52 -21.09 5.28
CA VAL A 109 2.65 -20.63 4.46
C VAL A 109 3.38 -19.45 5.12
N PRO A 110 4.67 -19.24 4.86
CA PRO A 110 5.37 -18.03 5.25
C PRO A 110 4.70 -16.79 4.65
N ARG A 111 4.51 -15.76 5.47
CA ARG A 111 3.85 -14.55 5.05
C ARG A 111 4.34 -13.31 5.77
N THR A 112 4.30 -12.19 5.07
CA THR A 112 4.61 -10.84 5.58
C THR A 112 3.34 -10.00 5.49
N VAL A 113 2.86 -9.50 6.61
CA VAL A 113 1.56 -8.80 6.71
C VAL A 113 1.67 -7.55 7.57
N VAL A 114 0.67 -6.67 7.45
CA VAL A 114 0.40 -5.55 8.37
C VAL A 114 -0.89 -5.81 9.15
N ASP A 115 -1.12 -5.05 10.22
CA ASP A 115 -2.40 -5.07 10.94
C ASP A 115 -3.33 -3.98 10.41
N ASP A 116 -4.12 -4.29 9.39
CA ASP A 116 -5.10 -3.39 8.79
C ASP A 116 -6.20 -2.93 9.76
N VAL A 117 -6.53 -3.73 10.79
CA VAL A 117 -7.50 -3.32 11.82
C VAL A 117 -6.89 -2.22 12.68
N MET A 118 -5.65 -2.41 13.11
CA MET A 118 -4.89 -1.38 13.83
C MET A 118 -4.72 -0.14 12.95
N GLY A 119 -4.38 -0.30 11.65
CA GLY A 119 -4.23 0.82 10.71
C GLY A 119 -5.51 1.64 10.55
N GLY A 120 -6.66 0.96 10.38
CA GLY A 120 -7.97 1.64 10.32
C GLY A 120 -8.32 2.34 11.63
N ARG A 121 -7.92 1.76 12.78
CA ARG A 121 -8.07 2.40 14.09
C ARG A 121 -7.21 3.64 14.21
N LEU A 122 -5.95 3.58 13.83
CA LEU A 122 -5.01 4.70 13.89
C LEU A 122 -5.46 5.87 13.00
N ALA A 123 -5.91 5.60 11.77
CA ALA A 123 -6.45 6.62 10.87
C ALA A 123 -7.66 7.36 11.49
N CYS A 124 -8.63 6.60 12.00
CA CYS A 124 -9.80 7.19 12.63
C CYS A 124 -9.46 7.95 13.92
N GLN A 125 -8.56 7.42 14.76
CA GLN A 125 -8.09 8.11 15.96
C GLN A 125 -7.37 9.41 15.65
N CYS A 126 -6.63 9.48 14.54
CA CYS A 126 -6.04 10.73 14.08
C CYS A 126 -7.12 11.80 13.88
N LEU A 127 -8.17 11.51 13.12
CA LEU A 127 -9.27 12.43 12.89
C LEU A 127 -10.03 12.79 14.17
N LEU A 128 -10.26 11.81 15.05
CA LEU A 128 -10.90 12.03 16.36
C LEU A 128 -10.09 12.98 17.25
N ARG A 129 -8.75 12.86 17.25
CA ARG A 129 -7.88 13.80 18.01
C ARG A 129 -7.95 15.23 17.49
N HIS A 130 -8.26 15.43 16.22
CA HIS A 130 -8.51 16.75 15.62
C HIS A 130 -9.96 17.25 15.83
N GLY A 131 -10.77 16.55 16.64
CA GLY A 131 -12.11 16.95 17.01
C GLY A 131 -13.21 16.57 16.00
N HIS A 132 -12.90 15.73 15.01
CA HIS A 132 -13.90 15.28 14.06
C HIS A 132 -14.67 14.08 14.61
N GLU A 133 -15.99 14.22 14.75
CA GLU A 133 -16.88 13.14 15.19
C GLU A 133 -17.68 12.55 14.02
N ARG A 134 -17.99 13.37 13.01
CA ARG A 134 -18.71 12.96 11.81
C ARG A 134 -17.73 12.65 10.69
N ILE A 135 -17.24 11.43 10.71
CA ILE A 135 -16.17 10.94 9.81
C ILE A 135 -16.79 9.99 8.78
N ALA A 136 -16.57 10.24 7.49
CA ALA A 136 -16.91 9.28 6.44
C ALA A 136 -15.77 8.28 6.19
N PHE A 137 -16.14 7.09 5.72
CA PHE A 137 -15.20 6.07 5.24
C PHE A 137 -15.46 5.80 3.76
N ILE A 138 -14.41 5.88 2.93
CA ILE A 138 -14.45 5.51 1.50
C ILE A 138 -13.47 4.37 1.28
N GLY A 139 -13.92 3.25 0.72
CA GLY A 139 -13.09 2.07 0.49
C GLY A 139 -13.53 1.24 -0.71
N ASP A 140 -12.80 0.14 -0.96
CA ASP A 140 -13.08 -0.78 -2.06
C ASP A 140 -14.31 -1.63 -1.78
N ASN A 141 -14.94 -2.12 -2.85
CA ASN A 141 -15.95 -3.16 -2.75
C ASN A 141 -15.38 -4.38 -2.03
N LEU A 142 -16.19 -4.96 -1.13
CA LEU A 142 -15.78 -6.11 -0.32
C LEU A 142 -15.90 -7.45 -1.06
N GLU A 143 -16.55 -7.45 -2.21
CA GLU A 143 -16.83 -8.63 -3.04
C GLU A 143 -16.16 -8.46 -4.41
N ASP A 144 -14.83 -8.56 -4.44
CA ASP A 144 -14.02 -8.41 -5.65
C ASP A 144 -13.68 -9.75 -6.33
N GLY A 145 -14.00 -10.86 -5.68
CA GLY A 145 -13.66 -12.22 -6.14
C GLY A 145 -12.19 -12.59 -6.01
N LEU A 146 -11.30 -11.64 -5.73
CA LEU A 146 -9.86 -11.86 -5.51
C LEU A 146 -9.52 -12.10 -4.04
N GLY A 147 -10.46 -11.78 -3.14
CA GLY A 147 -10.36 -12.06 -1.70
C GLY A 147 -9.54 -11.01 -0.94
N PHE A 148 -9.51 -9.77 -1.39
CA PHE A 148 -8.89 -8.69 -0.63
C PHE A 148 -9.58 -8.51 0.72
N THR A 149 -8.78 -8.38 1.77
CA THR A 149 -9.30 -8.21 3.14
C THR A 149 -8.99 -6.85 3.75
N SER A 150 -8.12 -6.06 3.12
CA SER A 150 -7.63 -4.79 3.64
C SER A 150 -8.75 -3.80 3.94
N THR A 151 -9.62 -3.47 2.98
CA THR A 151 -10.73 -2.54 3.19
C THR A 151 -11.66 -3.00 4.32
N ARG A 152 -12.03 -4.30 4.37
CA ARG A 152 -12.89 -4.84 5.44
C ARG A 152 -12.24 -4.68 6.81
N ARG A 153 -10.93 -4.95 6.91
CA ARG A 153 -10.17 -4.83 8.16
C ARG A 153 -10.00 -3.36 8.57
N ARG A 154 -9.66 -2.46 7.64
CA ARG A 154 -9.58 -1.01 7.89
C ARG A 154 -10.92 -0.44 8.34
N LEU A 155 -12.02 -0.82 7.68
CA LEU A 155 -13.38 -0.44 8.08
C LEU A 155 -13.74 -0.95 9.48
N ARG A 156 -13.30 -2.15 9.83
CA ARG A 156 -13.47 -2.68 11.19
C ARG A 156 -12.74 -1.81 12.21
N GLY A 157 -11.48 -1.46 11.96
CA GLY A 157 -10.69 -0.59 12.83
C GLY A 157 -11.28 0.80 13.00
N TYR A 158 -11.77 1.40 11.90
CA TYR A 158 -12.52 2.66 11.91
C TYR A 158 -13.74 2.58 12.83
N ARG A 159 -14.58 1.55 12.69
CA ARG A 159 -15.77 1.35 13.54
C ARG A 159 -15.43 1.14 15.01
N GLU A 160 -14.36 0.40 15.29
CA GLU A 160 -13.88 0.18 16.66
C GLU A 160 -13.37 1.48 17.29
N ALA A 161 -12.71 2.36 16.54
CA ALA A 161 -12.21 3.64 17.05
C ALA A 161 -13.36 4.60 17.41
N LEU A 162 -14.41 4.70 16.57
CA LEU A 162 -15.58 5.52 16.85
C LEU A 162 -16.31 5.03 18.12
N ARG A 163 -16.57 3.73 18.23
CA ARG A 163 -17.22 3.14 19.41
C ARG A 163 -16.43 3.34 20.70
N ALA A 164 -15.11 3.34 20.61
CA ALA A 164 -14.24 3.54 21.78
C ALA A 164 -14.40 4.92 22.43
N VAL A 165 -14.91 5.91 21.68
CA VAL A 165 -15.22 7.26 22.19
C VAL A 165 -16.74 7.51 22.29
N GLY A 166 -17.57 6.46 22.22
CA GLY A 166 -19.01 6.55 22.39
C GLY A 166 -19.80 6.98 21.15
N ILE A 167 -19.16 7.01 19.97
CA ILE A 167 -19.80 7.37 18.70
C ILE A 167 -20.22 6.08 17.97
N GLU A 168 -21.53 5.92 17.70
CA GLU A 168 -22.01 4.83 16.85
C GLU A 168 -21.72 5.12 15.38
N PRO A 169 -21.08 4.17 14.64
CA PRO A 169 -20.76 4.34 13.23
C PRO A 169 -22.01 4.50 12.36
N ASP A 170 -22.15 5.64 11.71
CA ASP A 170 -23.22 5.92 10.76
C ASP A 170 -22.95 5.17 9.44
N GLN A 171 -23.81 4.17 9.12
CA GLN A 171 -23.67 3.38 7.88
C GLN A 171 -23.89 4.25 6.63
N THR A 172 -24.57 5.39 6.74
CA THR A 172 -24.77 6.32 5.62
C THR A 172 -23.52 7.11 5.27
N LEU A 173 -22.49 7.08 6.11
CA LEU A 173 -21.17 7.67 5.87
C LEU A 173 -20.14 6.64 5.37
N VAL A 174 -20.51 5.37 5.30
CA VAL A 174 -19.65 4.31 4.73
C VAL A 174 -19.99 4.15 3.26
N ARG A 175 -19.00 4.34 2.40
CA ARG A 175 -19.13 4.17 0.96
C ARG A 175 -18.06 3.20 0.45
N LEU A 176 -18.52 2.22 -0.29
CA LEU A 176 -17.64 1.21 -0.91
C LEU A 176 -17.84 1.25 -2.43
N GLY A 177 -16.76 1.22 -3.16
CA GLY A 177 -16.79 1.36 -4.62
C GLY A 177 -15.53 0.86 -5.30
N THR A 178 -15.33 1.27 -6.54
CA THR A 178 -14.15 0.91 -7.33
C THR A 178 -12.91 1.64 -6.81
N HIS A 179 -11.78 0.93 -6.76
CA HIS A 179 -10.48 1.47 -6.42
C HIS A 179 -9.94 2.39 -7.53
N ALA A 180 -10.45 3.59 -7.59
CA ALA A 180 -9.98 4.60 -8.55
C ALA A 180 -10.24 6.01 -8.00
N PRO A 181 -9.36 7.00 -8.30
CA PRO A 181 -9.56 8.38 -7.85
C PRO A 181 -10.89 8.96 -8.37
N LYS A 182 -11.24 8.69 -9.63
CA LYS A 182 -12.48 9.16 -10.24
C LYS A 182 -13.74 8.62 -9.55
N ALA A 183 -13.73 7.36 -9.13
CA ALA A 183 -14.86 6.77 -8.39
C ALA A 183 -14.98 7.40 -6.99
N ALA A 184 -13.85 7.54 -6.29
CA ALA A 184 -13.81 8.19 -4.99
C ALA A 184 -14.23 9.68 -5.05
N PHE A 185 -13.85 10.39 -6.13
CA PHE A 185 -14.31 11.76 -6.40
C PHE A 185 -15.84 11.85 -6.43
N GLY A 186 -16.50 11.04 -7.28
CA GLY A 186 -17.97 11.04 -7.37
C GLY A 186 -18.64 10.75 -6.04
N THR A 187 -18.13 9.72 -5.34
CA THR A 187 -18.62 9.35 -4.00
C THR A 187 -18.43 10.45 -2.98
N ALA A 188 -17.29 11.14 -3.00
CA ALA A 188 -17.03 12.26 -2.08
C ALA A 188 -17.91 13.45 -2.39
N VAL A 189 -18.16 13.79 -3.67
CA VAL A 189 -19.11 14.85 -4.04
C VAL A 189 -20.49 14.57 -3.46
N GLU A 190 -21.02 13.33 -3.62
CA GLU A 190 -22.31 12.94 -3.05
C GLU A 190 -22.36 13.09 -1.52
N LEU A 191 -21.29 12.69 -0.81
CA LEU A 191 -21.20 12.80 0.64
C LEU A 191 -21.15 14.25 1.12
N LEU A 192 -20.39 15.10 0.41
CA LEU A 192 -20.14 16.50 0.80
C LEU A 192 -21.28 17.44 0.42
N GLN A 193 -22.19 17.03 -0.46
CA GLN A 193 -23.39 17.79 -0.84
C GLN A 193 -24.64 17.44 -0.01
N ARG A 194 -24.54 16.59 1.00
CA ARG A 194 -25.65 16.26 1.90
C ARG A 194 -26.02 17.47 2.77
N ASP A 195 -27.23 17.49 3.29
CA ASP A 195 -27.68 18.51 4.26
C ASP A 195 -26.83 18.51 5.53
N ASP A 196 -26.39 17.30 5.95
CA ASP A 196 -25.46 17.09 7.07
C ASP A 196 -24.23 16.31 6.57
N PRO A 197 -23.22 17.03 6.01
CA PRO A 197 -22.05 16.40 5.43
C PRO A 197 -21.05 15.96 6.50
N PRO A 198 -20.14 14.99 6.18
CA PRO A 198 -19.03 14.68 7.06
C PRO A 198 -18.03 15.85 7.14
N THR A 199 -17.40 16.01 8.30
CA THR A 199 -16.32 16.99 8.53
C THR A 199 -14.94 16.41 8.25
N ALA A 200 -14.86 15.08 8.14
CA ALA A 200 -13.63 14.39 7.79
C ALA A 200 -13.91 13.13 6.98
N VAL A 201 -12.91 12.71 6.20
CA VAL A 201 -12.94 11.47 5.41
C VAL A 201 -11.70 10.63 5.69
N PHE A 202 -11.90 9.38 6.08
CA PHE A 202 -10.90 8.34 6.02
C PHE A 202 -11.07 7.56 4.71
N ALA A 203 -10.15 7.73 3.78
CA ALA A 203 -10.08 6.95 2.56
C ALA A 203 -9.19 5.71 2.77
N ALA A 204 -9.69 4.53 2.39
CA ALA A 204 -8.99 3.27 2.65
C ALA A 204 -7.68 3.10 1.85
N SER A 205 -7.36 4.02 0.94
CA SER A 205 -6.07 4.14 0.24
C SER A 205 -5.80 5.60 -0.12
N ASP A 206 -4.54 5.96 -0.32
CA ASP A 206 -4.17 7.28 -0.82
C ASP A 206 -4.73 7.55 -2.22
N THR A 207 -4.81 6.52 -3.06
CA THR A 207 -5.45 6.61 -4.38
C THR A 207 -6.89 7.11 -4.27
N GLN A 208 -7.65 6.64 -3.29
CA GLN A 208 -9.02 7.11 -3.04
C GLN A 208 -9.01 8.48 -2.36
N ALA A 209 -8.08 8.74 -1.45
CA ALA A 209 -7.92 10.05 -0.80
C ALA A 209 -7.67 11.17 -1.82
N LEU A 210 -6.88 10.92 -2.88
CA LEU A 210 -6.71 11.87 -3.99
C LEU A 210 -8.04 12.23 -4.64
N GLY A 211 -8.94 11.28 -4.81
CA GLY A 211 -10.29 11.55 -5.32
C GLY A 211 -11.12 12.42 -4.36
N VAL A 212 -10.96 12.23 -3.05
CA VAL A 212 -11.61 13.09 -2.02
C VAL A 212 -11.06 14.51 -2.07
N LEU A 213 -9.75 14.69 -2.17
CA LEU A 213 -9.11 16.02 -2.30
C LEU A 213 -9.60 16.75 -3.55
N MET A 214 -9.69 16.05 -4.69
CA MET A 214 -10.27 16.62 -5.92
C MET A 214 -11.74 17.03 -5.75
N ALA A 215 -12.54 16.27 -5.00
CA ALA A 215 -13.93 16.61 -4.71
C ALA A 215 -14.05 17.84 -3.79
N ALA A 216 -13.18 17.94 -2.80
CA ALA A 216 -13.10 19.12 -1.93
C ALA A 216 -12.77 20.38 -2.74
N GLU A 217 -11.77 20.34 -3.60
CA GLU A 217 -11.40 21.42 -4.50
C GLU A 217 -12.55 21.81 -5.44
N TYR A 218 -13.19 20.82 -6.08
CA TYR A 218 -14.34 21.04 -6.96
C TYR A 218 -15.52 21.73 -6.27
N LEU A 219 -15.76 21.43 -5.00
CA LEU A 219 -16.82 22.03 -4.19
C LEU A 219 -16.39 23.31 -3.44
N GLY A 220 -15.16 23.79 -3.64
CA GLY A 220 -14.61 24.95 -2.96
C GLY A 220 -14.42 24.76 -1.46
N ARG A 221 -14.27 23.50 -0.99
CA ARG A 221 -13.99 23.16 0.41
C ARG A 221 -12.47 23.21 0.65
N ARG A 222 -12.08 23.92 1.70
CA ARG A 222 -10.67 24.00 2.11
C ARG A 222 -10.29 22.76 2.91
N VAL A 223 -9.15 22.16 2.57
CA VAL A 223 -8.56 21.08 3.34
C VAL A 223 -7.37 21.67 4.08
N PRO A 224 -7.29 21.59 5.42
CA PRO A 224 -8.17 20.83 6.33
C PRO A 224 -9.37 21.60 6.90
N ASP A 225 -9.49 22.92 6.70
CA ASP A 225 -10.39 23.80 7.47
C ASP A 225 -11.88 23.44 7.37
N ASP A 226 -12.35 23.06 6.16
CA ASP A 226 -13.75 22.69 5.89
C ASP A 226 -13.93 21.18 5.77
N LEU A 227 -12.83 20.42 5.55
CA LEU A 227 -12.81 18.97 5.42
C LEU A 227 -11.43 18.42 5.76
N ALA A 228 -11.29 17.58 6.77
CA ALA A 228 -10.07 16.81 7.01
C ALA A 228 -10.05 15.52 6.18
N VAL A 229 -8.87 15.12 5.68
CA VAL A 229 -8.72 13.91 4.87
C VAL A 229 -7.49 13.12 5.33
N ILE A 230 -7.68 11.82 5.56
CA ILE A 230 -6.58 10.87 5.81
C ILE A 230 -6.67 9.70 4.83
N GLY A 231 -5.54 9.33 4.25
CA GLY A 231 -5.38 8.18 3.37
C GLY A 231 -4.78 6.97 4.07
N TYR A 232 -4.30 6.04 3.25
CA TYR A 232 -3.63 4.82 3.66
C TYR A 232 -2.65 4.39 2.56
N ASP A 233 -1.51 3.85 2.90
CA ASP A 233 -0.36 3.38 2.13
C ASP A 233 0.87 4.28 2.26
N ASP A 234 0.70 5.60 2.30
CA ASP A 234 1.73 6.64 2.24
C ASP A 234 2.59 6.51 0.98
N ILE A 235 1.91 6.49 -0.18
CA ILE A 235 2.57 6.50 -1.50
C ILE A 235 3.23 7.87 -1.76
N ASP A 236 4.21 7.91 -2.67
CA ASP A 236 5.00 9.14 -2.97
C ASP A 236 4.13 10.39 -3.24
N THR A 237 2.98 10.19 -3.90
CA THR A 237 2.04 11.28 -4.17
C THR A 237 1.44 11.89 -2.90
N ALA A 238 1.32 11.12 -1.82
CA ALA A 238 0.76 11.62 -0.55
C ALA A 238 1.61 12.76 0.02
N GLU A 239 2.92 12.68 -0.06
CA GLU A 239 3.84 13.74 0.34
C GLU A 239 3.65 14.99 -0.51
N LEU A 240 3.56 14.84 -1.84
CA LEU A 240 3.45 15.95 -2.79
C LEU A 240 2.17 16.78 -2.60
N VAL A 241 1.06 16.15 -2.19
CA VAL A 241 -0.22 16.82 -1.93
C VAL A 241 -0.47 17.06 -0.44
N HIS A 242 0.54 16.90 0.41
CA HIS A 242 0.47 17.07 1.86
C HIS A 242 -0.65 16.25 2.52
N LEU A 243 -0.91 15.05 2.01
CA LEU A 243 -1.91 14.12 2.52
C LEU A 243 -1.39 13.38 3.75
N SER A 244 -2.10 13.47 4.87
CA SER A 244 -1.93 12.59 6.01
C SER A 244 -2.30 11.16 5.62
N SER A 245 -1.50 10.19 6.03
CA SER A 245 -1.71 8.80 5.62
C SER A 245 -1.23 7.81 6.69
N VAL A 246 -1.78 6.62 6.69
CA VAL A 246 -1.21 5.49 7.43
C VAL A 246 -0.15 4.84 6.56
N ARG A 247 1.11 5.01 6.93
CA ARG A 247 2.25 4.42 6.22
C ARG A 247 2.31 2.93 6.41
N GLN A 248 2.32 2.20 5.31
CA GLN A 248 2.74 0.81 5.25
C GLN A 248 4.20 0.72 4.76
N PRO A 249 5.00 -0.22 5.25
CA PRO A 249 6.35 -0.45 4.75
C PRO A 249 6.31 -1.26 3.44
N LEU A 250 5.72 -0.70 2.37
CA LEU A 250 5.44 -1.40 1.10
C LEU A 250 6.70 -2.01 0.49
N PHE A 251 7.73 -1.20 0.26
CA PHE A 251 9.02 -1.66 -0.28
C PHE A 251 9.66 -2.72 0.63
N ALA A 252 9.77 -2.43 1.93
CA ALA A 252 10.37 -3.36 2.88
C ALA A 252 9.58 -4.68 3.01
N SER A 253 8.26 -4.67 2.81
CA SER A 253 7.45 -5.89 2.78
C SER A 253 7.78 -6.77 1.59
N GLY A 254 8.06 -6.15 0.43
CA GLY A 254 8.53 -6.84 -0.77
C GLY A 254 9.90 -7.46 -0.56
N VAL A 255 10.86 -6.69 -0.04
CA VAL A 255 12.22 -7.18 0.30
C VAL A 255 12.14 -8.38 1.25
N ASN A 256 11.46 -8.22 2.39
CA ASN A 256 11.35 -9.28 3.38
C ASN A 256 10.75 -10.57 2.82
N ALA A 257 9.73 -10.47 1.98
CA ALA A 257 9.11 -11.65 1.38
C ALA A 257 10.02 -12.33 0.35
N ALA A 258 10.75 -11.57 -0.46
CA ALA A 258 11.68 -12.10 -1.44
C ALA A 258 12.88 -12.81 -0.77
N GLU A 259 13.49 -12.21 0.26
CA GLU A 259 14.55 -12.84 1.06
C GLU A 259 14.09 -14.17 1.66
N ARG A 260 12.88 -14.19 2.23
CA ARG A 260 12.27 -15.40 2.80
C ARG A 260 12.01 -16.47 1.74
N LEU A 261 11.61 -16.06 0.52
CA LEU A 261 11.46 -17.02 -0.57
C LEU A 261 12.80 -17.57 -1.03
N CYS A 262 13.84 -16.75 -1.14
CA CYS A 262 15.20 -17.20 -1.48
C CYS A 262 15.73 -18.21 -0.44
N ALA A 263 15.51 -17.98 0.85
CA ALA A 263 15.84 -18.92 1.90
C ALA A 263 15.09 -20.26 1.73
N LEU A 264 13.78 -20.23 1.42
CA LEU A 264 13.02 -21.46 1.12
C LEU A 264 13.57 -22.22 -0.10
N ILE A 265 13.92 -21.51 -1.16
CA ILE A 265 14.51 -22.11 -2.37
C ILE A 265 15.87 -22.76 -2.04
N ALA A 266 16.64 -22.16 -1.14
CA ALA A 266 17.90 -22.72 -0.65
C ALA A 266 17.72 -23.91 0.32
N GLY A 267 16.48 -24.27 0.66
CA GLY A 267 16.17 -25.34 1.62
C GLY A 267 16.34 -24.93 3.09
N GLU A 268 16.44 -23.64 3.37
CA GLU A 268 16.59 -23.11 4.72
C GLU A 268 15.23 -22.97 5.42
N PRO A 269 15.15 -23.22 6.73
CA PRO A 269 13.91 -23.07 7.48
C PRO A 269 13.56 -21.58 7.67
N VAL A 270 12.36 -21.17 7.26
CA VAL A 270 11.88 -19.80 7.40
C VAL A 270 11.00 -19.64 8.64
N LYS A 271 11.52 -18.95 9.65
CA LYS A 271 10.80 -18.64 10.90
C LYS A 271 10.96 -17.14 11.24
N PRO A 272 9.95 -16.51 11.88
CA PRO A 272 8.58 -17.02 12.12
C PRO A 272 7.82 -17.16 10.78
N THR A 273 6.81 -18.01 10.73
CA THR A 273 5.98 -18.18 9.52
C THR A 273 5.12 -16.96 9.21
N ARG A 274 4.84 -16.10 10.19
CA ARG A 274 4.13 -14.83 10.04
C ARG A 274 4.98 -13.68 10.56
N VAL A 275 5.36 -12.77 9.67
CA VAL A 275 6.00 -11.49 10.02
C VAL A 275 4.93 -10.41 10.02
N LEU A 276 4.77 -9.74 11.15
CA LEU A 276 3.92 -8.55 11.27
C LEU A 276 4.80 -7.32 11.19
N MET A 277 4.62 -6.52 10.15
CA MET A 277 5.36 -5.28 9.97
C MET A 277 4.64 -4.10 10.64
N SER A 278 5.41 -3.15 11.13
CA SER A 278 4.89 -1.94 11.76
C SER A 278 4.26 -0.99 10.75
N ILE A 279 3.24 -0.29 11.21
CA ILE A 279 2.57 0.79 10.50
C ILE A 279 2.55 2.02 11.41
N GLU A 280 2.48 3.21 10.83
CA GLU A 280 2.44 4.48 11.56
C GLU A 280 1.56 5.50 10.85
N VAL A 281 1.05 6.49 11.57
CA VAL A 281 0.37 7.64 10.97
C VAL A 281 1.39 8.70 10.65
N ILE A 282 1.41 9.16 9.42
CA ILE A 282 2.16 10.32 8.97
C ILE A 282 1.17 11.46 8.85
N GLU A 283 1.18 12.34 9.86
CA GLU A 283 0.31 13.52 9.86
C GLU A 283 0.94 14.61 8.99
N ARG A 284 0.11 15.20 8.10
CA ARG A 284 0.43 16.31 7.20
C ARG A 284 -0.72 17.32 7.23
N ASN A 285 -0.69 18.28 6.31
CA ASN A 285 -1.66 19.38 6.33
C ASN A 285 -3.12 18.96 6.16
N SER A 286 -3.40 17.82 5.53
CA SER A 286 -4.77 17.41 5.19
C SER A 286 -5.66 17.03 6.39
N THR A 287 -5.08 16.86 7.58
CA THR A 287 -5.83 16.62 8.84
C THR A 287 -5.77 17.79 9.82
N GLY A 288 -5.09 18.87 9.44
CA GLY A 288 -4.80 20.00 10.30
C GLY A 288 -3.41 19.89 10.93
N ASN A 289 -2.80 21.04 11.20
CA ASN A 289 -1.60 21.09 12.01
C ASN A 289 -2.03 20.76 13.44
N GLY A 290 -1.85 19.53 13.86
CA GLY A 290 -1.87 19.21 15.27
C GLY A 290 -0.83 20.12 15.93
N ASP A 291 -1.26 21.01 16.79
CA ASP A 291 -0.36 21.69 17.71
C ASP A 291 0.38 20.61 18.49
N LEU A 292 1.55 20.21 17.98
CA LEU A 292 2.58 19.63 18.80
C LEU A 292 2.99 20.77 19.72
N ALA A 293 2.25 20.96 20.81
CA ALA A 293 2.67 21.72 21.98
C ALA A 293 3.88 21.01 22.59
N VAL A 294 5.00 21.03 21.88
CA VAL A 294 6.32 20.89 22.48
C VAL A 294 6.63 22.25 23.07
N GLY A 295 6.62 22.33 24.41
CA GLY A 295 6.87 23.52 25.17
C GLY A 295 8.03 24.34 24.62
N ALA A 296 7.70 25.50 24.05
CA ALA A 296 8.65 26.54 23.79
C ALA A 296 8.97 27.22 25.12
N ALA A 297 10.05 26.80 25.74
CA ALA A 297 10.73 27.60 26.74
C ALA A 297 11.16 28.92 26.11
N ALA A 298 10.71 30.01 26.73
CA ALA A 298 11.04 31.37 26.36
C ALA A 298 12.56 31.61 26.31
N GLY A 299 13.00 32.43 25.36
CA GLY A 299 14.33 33.03 25.47
C GLY A 299 14.91 33.66 24.21
N SER A 300 14.78 34.99 24.14
CA SER A 300 15.71 35.96 23.57
C SER A 300 15.82 36.20 22.06
N SER A 301 15.35 37.36 21.74
CA SER A 301 15.84 38.34 20.75
C SER A 301 17.24 38.12 20.16
N ARG A 302 17.41 38.23 18.85
CA ARG A 302 18.26 39.25 18.20
C ARG A 302 18.48 39.01 16.72
N SER A 303 18.17 40.10 15.97
CA SER A 303 18.93 40.67 14.83
C SER A 303 19.09 39.85 13.55
N GLN A 304 18.41 40.33 12.53
CA GLN A 304 18.78 40.19 11.12
C GLN A 304 20.21 40.74 10.89
N PRO A 305 20.90 40.23 9.86
CA PRO A 305 21.55 41.13 8.95
C PRO A 305 21.07 40.95 7.51
N ALA A 306 20.76 42.07 6.91
CA ALA A 306 20.58 42.27 5.50
C ALA A 306 21.88 41.96 4.73
N LEU A 307 21.80 41.21 3.64
CA LEU A 307 22.80 41.18 2.61
C LEU A 307 22.10 41.27 1.25
N ALA A 308 22.11 42.53 0.77
CA ALA A 308 21.85 42.89 -0.61
C ALA A 308 23.15 42.79 -1.41
N ARG A 309 22.97 42.58 -2.75
CA ARG A 309 23.92 42.72 -3.85
C ARG A 309 24.95 41.60 -4.03
N GLN A 310 25.13 40.99 -5.19
CA GLN A 310 25.35 41.53 -6.53
C GLN A 310 25.22 40.41 -7.56
N LEU A 311 24.49 40.65 -8.63
CA LEU A 311 24.59 39.94 -9.91
C LEU A 311 25.74 40.51 -10.71
N PRO A 312 26.59 39.75 -11.38
CA PRO A 312 27.40 40.23 -12.45
C PRO A 312 26.70 40.00 -13.80
N THR A 313 26.45 41.07 -14.50
CA THR A 313 26.22 41.13 -15.96
C THR A 313 27.51 40.84 -16.70
N GLY A 314 27.49 39.84 -17.55
CA GLY A 314 28.59 39.53 -18.47
C GLY A 314 28.05 39.12 -19.83
N LYS A 315 28.01 40.11 -20.76
CA LYS A 315 27.85 39.85 -22.20
C LYS A 315 29.14 39.26 -22.75
N SER A 316 29.05 38.32 -23.70
CA SER A 316 29.75 38.42 -24.99
C SER A 316 29.93 37.06 -25.66
N ARG A 317 29.37 36.93 -26.81
CA ARG A 317 29.85 36.76 -28.21
C ARG A 317 30.27 35.33 -28.62
N ILE A 318 29.55 34.98 -29.59
CA ILE A 318 29.68 34.02 -30.69
C ILE A 318 31.09 34.09 -31.36
N GLN A 319 31.70 32.96 -31.52
CA GLN A 319 32.26 32.45 -32.78
C GLN A 319 32.13 30.95 -32.86
#